data_47f74813a52802b87c3ea04cb0401ae6
#
_entry.id   47f74813a52802b87c3ea04cb0401ae6
#
_cell.length_a   1.000
_cell.length_b   1.000
_cell.length_c   1.000
_cell.angle_alpha   90.00
_cell.angle_beta   90.00
_cell.angle_gamma   90.00
#
_symmetry.space_group_name_H-M   'P 1'
#
loop_
_entity.id
_entity.type
_entity.pdbx_description
1 polymer ?
#
loop_
_entity_poly.entity_id
_entity_poly.type
_entity_poly.pdbx_seq_one_letter_code
_entity_poly.pdbx_strand_id
1 'polypeptide(L)'
;EISECLVGSEMCIRDSFKTNSTRIDLEPQYTSFVYAGASTPRVASEGFDLYIRKDGEWLYAASRAPKKRGEAYTMISRMDSSEKECLLYLPNYSELTSLRVGVDEGATITPMENPFRHKIVIFGSSFTHGVSTSRAGMSYPMQIGRNTGLYFCSIACSGNCKLQPYFADYLGDVKDADAMVFDAFSNPDAKMIEERLIPFIERIRAKLPSTPLIFVQTIYRESGNFDLRSRKIEEDKRDMARRQMAEA
;
A
#
# COMPACT_ATOMS: atom_id res chain seq x y z
N GLU A 1 23.60 -16.24 8.30
CA GLU A 1 23.08 -16.73 7.01
C GLU A 1 22.06 -15.72 6.48
N ILE A 2 22.21 -15.32 5.21
CA ILE A 2 21.27 -14.38 4.59
C ILE A 2 20.36 -15.24 3.71
N SER A 3 19.07 -15.36 4.06
CA SER A 3 18.10 -15.98 3.18
C SER A 3 17.52 -14.94 2.21
N GLU A 4 17.44 -15.30 0.93
CA GLU A 4 16.79 -14.46 -0.07
C GLU A 4 15.27 -14.53 0.13
N CYS A 5 14.67 -13.42 0.47
CA CYS A 5 13.23 -13.25 0.36
C CYS A 5 12.93 -12.81 -1.07
N LEU A 6 12.25 -13.65 -1.82
CA LEU A 6 11.81 -13.31 -3.18
C LEU A 6 10.76 -12.23 -3.07
N VAL A 7 11.11 -11.03 -3.52
CA VAL A 7 10.12 -10.03 -3.88
C VAL A 7 9.40 -10.58 -5.11
N GLY A 8 8.24 -11.22 -4.88
CA GLY A 8 7.40 -11.71 -5.96
C GLY A 8 6.94 -10.56 -6.84
N SER A 9 6.77 -10.81 -8.13
CA SER A 9 6.37 -9.85 -9.16
C SER A 9 4.95 -9.28 -8.99
N GLU A 10 4.26 -9.62 -7.92
CA GLU A 10 2.92 -9.13 -7.61
C GLU A 10 3.03 -8.14 -6.46
N MET A 11 2.78 -6.90 -6.73
CA MET A 11 2.54 -5.72 -5.86
C MET A 11 2.43 -5.97 -4.33
N CYS A 12 3.31 -6.83 -3.79
CA CYS A 12 3.45 -7.06 -2.37
C CYS A 12 4.20 -5.89 -1.76
N ILE A 13 3.48 -4.98 -1.11
CA ILE A 13 4.07 -3.87 -0.36
C ILE A 13 4.51 -4.30 1.04
N ARG A 14 4.53 -5.61 1.32
CA ARG A 14 4.96 -6.19 2.58
C ARG A 14 5.37 -7.65 2.43
N ASP A 15 6.22 -8.07 3.34
CA ASP A 15 6.65 -9.46 3.51
C ASP A 15 6.43 -9.93 4.95
N SER A 16 6.29 -11.23 5.17
CA SER A 16 6.07 -11.81 6.50
C SER A 16 6.94 -13.06 6.72
N PHE A 17 7.58 -13.12 7.88
CA PHE A 17 8.48 -14.22 8.24
C PHE A 17 8.52 -14.43 9.76
N LYS A 18 9.04 -15.61 10.17
CA LYS A 18 9.35 -15.91 11.56
C LYS A 18 10.84 -15.99 11.77
N THR A 19 11.30 -15.55 12.95
CA THR A 19 12.70 -15.65 13.35
C THR A 19 12.85 -15.67 14.88
N ASN A 20 13.85 -16.39 15.37
CA ASN A 20 14.28 -16.34 16.77
C ASN A 20 15.55 -15.47 16.96
N SER A 21 15.96 -14.74 15.93
CA SER A 21 17.13 -13.86 15.98
C SER A 21 16.95 -12.71 16.97
N THR A 22 18.06 -12.29 17.59
CA THR A 22 18.11 -11.09 18.44
C THR A 22 18.34 -9.81 17.64
N ARG A 23 18.65 -9.97 16.33
CA ARG A 23 18.93 -8.91 15.38
C ARG A 23 18.32 -9.22 14.02
N ILE A 24 17.87 -8.19 13.32
CA ILE A 24 17.45 -8.25 11.92
C ILE A 24 18.21 -7.17 11.15
N ASP A 25 18.88 -7.58 10.08
CA ASP A 25 19.53 -6.70 9.11
C ASP A 25 18.78 -6.74 7.78
N LEU A 26 18.86 -5.65 7.02
CA LEU A 26 18.30 -5.56 5.68
C LEU A 26 19.38 -5.14 4.69
N GLU A 27 19.40 -5.78 3.52
CA GLU A 27 20.23 -5.43 2.38
C GLU A 27 19.36 -5.27 1.14
N PRO A 28 18.81 -4.08 0.90
CA PRO A 28 17.97 -3.81 -0.25
C PRO A 28 18.79 -3.45 -1.48
N GLN A 29 18.37 -3.93 -2.65
CA GLN A 29 18.85 -3.45 -3.95
C GLN A 29 17.69 -2.72 -4.66
N TYR A 30 17.95 -1.51 -5.10
CA TYR A 30 16.93 -0.65 -5.70
C TYR A 30 17.15 -0.52 -7.22
N THR A 31 16.07 -0.60 -7.99
CA THR A 31 16.05 -0.22 -9.41
C THR A 31 15.92 1.28 -9.57
N SER A 32 15.04 1.88 -8.76
CA SER A 32 14.78 3.32 -8.83
C SER A 32 14.53 3.93 -7.45
N PHE A 33 14.84 5.21 -7.35
CA PHE A 33 14.52 6.03 -6.19
C PHE A 33 13.59 7.15 -6.63
N VAL A 34 12.42 7.19 -6.04
CA VAL A 34 11.39 8.17 -6.40
C VAL A 34 11.26 9.21 -5.30
N TYR A 35 11.44 10.47 -5.68
CA TYR A 35 11.09 11.59 -4.79
C TYR A 35 9.57 11.76 -4.77
N ALA A 36 8.98 11.47 -3.64
CA ALA A 36 7.52 11.47 -3.45
C ALA A 36 6.97 12.82 -2.92
N GLY A 37 7.70 13.91 -3.14
CA GLY A 37 7.35 15.26 -2.69
C GLY A 37 7.96 15.62 -1.32
N ALA A 38 8.00 16.91 -1.00
CA ALA A 38 8.65 17.44 0.20
C ALA A 38 8.02 16.96 1.52
N SER A 39 6.73 16.59 1.49
CA SER A 39 5.99 16.10 2.65
C SER A 39 6.14 14.59 2.91
N THR A 40 6.79 13.84 2.01
CA THR A 40 7.00 12.40 2.17
C THR A 40 8.44 12.14 2.59
N PRO A 41 8.69 11.71 3.84
CA PRO A 41 10.04 11.47 4.32
C PRO A 41 10.68 10.25 3.63
N ARG A 42 12.02 10.21 3.58
CA ARG A 42 12.77 9.10 2.99
C ARG A 42 12.42 7.73 3.59
N VAL A 43 12.11 7.68 4.88
CA VAL A 43 11.70 6.44 5.54
C VAL A 43 10.37 5.88 5.00
N ALA A 44 9.52 6.71 4.42
CA ALA A 44 8.29 6.26 3.74
C ALA A 44 8.55 5.93 2.27
N SER A 45 9.32 6.77 1.55
CA SER A 45 9.53 6.59 0.11
C SER A 45 10.60 5.56 -0.25
N GLU A 46 11.63 5.39 0.59
CA GLU A 46 12.79 4.53 0.34
C GLU A 46 13.02 3.50 1.47
N GLY A 47 12.35 3.67 2.60
CA GLY A 47 12.62 2.90 3.82
C GLY A 47 11.69 1.71 4.03
N PHE A 48 12.00 1.00 5.09
CA PHE A 48 11.25 -0.18 5.55
C PHE A 48 10.65 0.08 6.91
N ASP A 49 9.54 -0.60 7.20
CA ASP A 49 8.80 -0.45 8.44
C ASP A 49 8.47 -1.84 9.00
N LEU A 50 9.03 -2.17 10.17
CA LEU A 50 8.94 -3.48 10.79
C LEU A 50 7.93 -3.46 11.93
N TYR A 51 7.02 -4.41 11.90
CA TYR A 51 6.12 -4.75 13.00
C TYR A 51 6.40 -6.18 13.47
N ILE A 52 6.29 -6.40 14.77
CA ILE A 52 6.43 -7.72 15.40
C ILE A 52 5.15 -8.01 16.16
N ARG A 53 4.65 -9.25 16.04
CA ARG A 53 3.44 -9.67 16.72
C ARG A 53 3.74 -9.96 18.20
N LYS A 54 2.95 -9.37 19.09
CA LYS A 54 2.99 -9.60 20.52
C LYS A 54 1.58 -9.54 21.09
N ASP A 55 1.23 -10.52 21.91
CA ASP A 55 -0.09 -10.62 22.55
C ASP A 55 -1.26 -10.55 21.55
N GLY A 56 -1.06 -11.07 20.33
CA GLY A 56 -2.04 -11.11 19.26
C GLY A 56 -2.06 -9.85 18.37
N GLU A 57 -1.35 -8.78 18.72
CA GLU A 57 -1.34 -7.50 18.00
C GLU A 57 -0.02 -7.25 17.26
N TRP A 58 -0.09 -6.52 16.14
CA TRP A 58 1.07 -6.05 15.39
C TRP A 58 1.61 -4.76 15.99
N LEU A 59 2.68 -4.84 16.76
CA LEU A 59 3.32 -3.69 17.39
C LEU A 59 4.45 -3.16 16.51
N TYR A 60 4.55 -1.84 16.43
CA TYR A 60 5.67 -1.17 15.78
C TYR A 60 6.98 -1.53 16.45
N ALA A 61 7.96 -1.99 15.66
CA ALA A 61 9.28 -2.37 16.15
C ALA A 61 10.37 -1.40 15.70
N ALA A 62 10.44 -1.09 14.41
CA ALA A 62 11.45 -0.17 13.88
C ALA A 62 11.04 0.35 12.49
N SER A 63 11.55 1.52 12.11
CA SER A 63 11.55 1.98 10.72
C SER A 63 12.88 2.63 10.36
N ARG A 64 13.41 2.32 9.16
CA ARG A 64 14.69 2.85 8.70
C ARG A 64 14.71 2.96 7.19
N ALA A 65 15.38 4.01 6.69
CA ALA A 65 15.85 4.08 5.31
C ALA A 65 17.36 3.80 5.29
N PRO A 66 17.90 3.18 4.22
CA PRO A 66 19.34 2.95 4.10
C PRO A 66 20.10 4.29 4.10
N LYS A 67 21.24 4.35 4.79
CA LYS A 67 22.11 5.55 4.76
C LYS A 67 22.74 5.72 3.38
N LYS A 68 23.21 4.64 2.81
CA LYS A 68 23.70 4.53 1.45
C LYS A 68 22.93 3.45 0.70
N ARG A 69 22.72 3.68 -0.56
CA ARG A 69 21.98 2.76 -1.45
C ARG A 69 22.75 1.45 -1.61
N GLY A 70 22.05 0.32 -1.48
CA GLY A 70 22.63 -1.02 -1.66
C GLY A 70 23.54 -1.50 -0.51
N GLU A 71 23.67 -0.76 0.59
CA GLU A 71 24.41 -1.23 1.77
C GLU A 71 23.47 -1.94 2.77
N ALA A 72 23.96 -3.04 3.33
CA ALA A 72 23.30 -3.70 4.45
C ALA A 72 23.29 -2.80 5.69
N TYR A 73 22.21 -2.83 6.45
CA TYR A 73 22.07 -2.11 7.70
C TYR A 73 21.20 -2.82 8.70
N THR A 74 21.45 -2.58 9.99
CA THR A 74 20.63 -3.14 11.06
C THR A 74 19.28 -2.44 11.14
N MET A 75 18.21 -3.20 10.95
CA MET A 75 16.84 -2.75 11.14
C MET A 75 16.49 -2.66 12.62
N ILE A 76 16.75 -3.71 13.37
CA ILE A 76 16.57 -3.80 14.82
C ILE A 76 17.60 -4.72 15.43
N SER A 77 17.93 -4.54 16.71
CA SER A 77 18.85 -5.41 17.48
C SER A 77 18.49 -5.41 18.96
N ARG A 78 19.08 -6.33 19.73
CA ARG A 78 18.89 -6.53 21.17
C ARG A 78 17.48 -7.02 21.52
N MET A 79 16.87 -7.78 20.64
CA MET A 79 15.65 -8.54 20.96
C MET A 79 16.03 -9.76 21.80
N ASP A 80 15.03 -10.41 22.40
CA ASP A 80 15.22 -11.74 22.97
C ASP A 80 15.33 -12.82 21.89
N SER A 81 15.67 -14.06 22.27
CA SER A 81 15.82 -15.20 21.36
C SER A 81 14.54 -16.03 21.19
N SER A 82 13.39 -15.55 21.63
CA SER A 82 12.10 -16.20 21.36
C SER A 82 11.74 -16.11 19.86
N GLU A 83 10.92 -17.04 19.38
CA GLU A 83 10.39 -16.93 18.01
C GLU A 83 9.44 -15.72 17.91
N LYS A 84 9.64 -14.93 16.87
CA LYS A 84 8.87 -13.72 16.55
C LYS A 84 8.22 -13.82 15.19
N GLU A 85 6.95 -13.47 15.09
CA GLU A 85 6.28 -13.21 13.83
C GLU A 85 6.56 -11.76 13.40
N CYS A 86 7.13 -11.60 12.22
CA CYS A 86 7.56 -10.32 11.68
C CYS A 86 6.75 -9.95 10.43
N LEU A 87 6.37 -8.67 10.34
CA LEU A 87 5.70 -8.08 9.20
C LEU A 87 6.53 -6.88 8.75
N LEU A 88 7.13 -6.98 7.56
CA LEU A 88 8.02 -5.97 7.00
C LEU A 88 7.33 -5.26 5.84
N TYR A 89 7.03 -3.98 6.00
CA TYR A 89 6.54 -3.14 4.91
C TYR A 89 7.70 -2.61 4.08
N LEU A 90 7.53 -2.67 2.76
CA LEU A 90 8.48 -2.22 1.76
C LEU A 90 8.29 -0.73 1.45
N PRO A 91 9.27 -0.07 0.80
CA PRO A 91 9.16 1.32 0.40
C PRO A 91 7.87 1.61 -0.39
N ASN A 92 7.19 2.73 -0.10
CA ASN A 92 5.97 3.08 -0.81
C ASN A 92 6.22 3.51 -2.26
N TYR A 93 7.39 4.10 -2.57
CA TYR A 93 7.64 4.73 -3.86
C TYR A 93 8.85 4.20 -4.61
N SER A 94 9.86 3.72 -3.89
CA SER A 94 11.09 3.24 -4.52
C SER A 94 11.00 1.77 -4.86
N GLU A 95 11.42 1.41 -6.07
CA GLU A 95 11.36 0.03 -6.56
C GLU A 95 12.58 -0.77 -6.11
N LEU A 96 12.33 -2.00 -5.68
CA LEU A 96 13.36 -2.96 -5.29
C LEU A 96 13.58 -4.00 -6.38
N THR A 97 14.85 -4.32 -6.66
CA THR A 97 15.23 -5.50 -7.45
C THR A 97 15.30 -6.74 -6.58
N SER A 98 15.81 -6.57 -5.34
CA SER A 98 15.87 -7.64 -4.35
C SER A 98 15.95 -7.09 -2.94
N LEU A 99 15.56 -7.90 -1.97
CA LEU A 99 15.73 -7.65 -0.56
C LEU A 99 16.27 -8.90 0.12
N ARG A 100 17.38 -8.76 0.83
CA ARG A 100 17.95 -9.83 1.66
C ARG A 100 17.72 -9.48 3.12
N VAL A 101 17.22 -10.45 3.90
CA VAL A 101 17.02 -10.33 5.35
C VAL A 101 18.11 -11.12 6.05
N GLY A 102 18.91 -10.44 6.86
CA GLY A 102 19.99 -11.02 7.66
C GLY A 102 19.54 -11.26 9.10
N VAL A 103 19.99 -12.37 9.67
CA VAL A 103 19.76 -12.79 11.07
C VAL A 103 21.08 -13.21 11.72
N ASP A 104 21.08 -13.35 13.06
CA ASP A 104 22.26 -13.84 13.78
C ASP A 104 22.66 -15.25 13.32
N GLU A 105 23.96 -15.56 13.39
CA GLU A 105 24.46 -16.89 13.09
C GLU A 105 23.81 -17.93 14.00
N GLY A 106 23.28 -19.01 13.40
CA GLY A 106 22.55 -20.07 14.11
C GLY A 106 21.09 -19.76 14.44
N ALA A 107 20.61 -18.53 14.18
CA ALA A 107 19.20 -18.22 14.26
C ALA A 107 18.43 -18.77 13.05
N THR A 108 17.13 -19.02 13.26
CA THR A 108 16.23 -19.47 12.19
C THR A 108 15.53 -18.27 11.55
N ILE A 109 15.28 -18.36 10.25
CA ILE A 109 14.33 -17.50 9.52
C ILE A 109 13.52 -18.38 8.58
N THR A 110 12.20 -18.26 8.65
CA THR A 110 11.28 -19.04 7.82
C THR A 110 10.16 -18.16 7.27
N PRO A 111 9.71 -18.39 6.04
CA PRO A 111 8.53 -17.71 5.52
C PRO A 111 7.31 -17.96 6.44
N MET A 112 6.44 -16.99 6.52
CA MET A 112 5.17 -17.11 7.22
C MET A 112 4.03 -16.95 6.21
N GLU A 113 2.99 -17.76 6.33
CA GLU A 113 1.77 -17.53 5.57
C GLU A 113 1.22 -16.13 5.82
N ASN A 114 0.51 -15.60 4.84
CA ASN A 114 -0.11 -14.28 4.99
C ASN A 114 -1.00 -14.26 6.24
N PRO A 115 -0.69 -13.43 7.25
CA PRO A 115 -1.46 -13.40 8.51
C PRO A 115 -2.83 -12.74 8.36
N PHE A 116 -3.13 -12.18 7.20
CA PHE A 116 -4.36 -11.47 6.90
C PHE A 116 -5.26 -12.33 6.03
N ARG A 117 -6.57 -12.18 6.21
CA ARG A 117 -7.60 -12.94 5.49
C ARG A 117 -8.42 -12.02 4.61
N HIS A 118 -9.19 -12.61 3.69
CA HIS A 118 -10.08 -11.87 2.78
C HIS A 118 -9.35 -10.80 1.99
N LYS A 119 -9.05 -11.10 0.74
CA LYS A 119 -8.32 -10.19 -0.15
C LYS A 119 -9.20 -9.02 -0.57
N ILE A 120 -8.89 -7.85 -0.04
CA ILE A 120 -9.50 -6.57 -0.42
C ILE A 120 -8.55 -5.86 -1.38
N VAL A 121 -8.91 -5.80 -2.65
CA VAL A 121 -8.15 -5.00 -3.61
C VAL A 121 -8.54 -3.54 -3.45
N ILE A 122 -7.57 -2.66 -3.21
CA ILE A 122 -7.82 -1.22 -3.17
C ILE A 122 -7.10 -0.53 -4.33
N PHE A 123 -7.88 0.10 -5.21
CA PHE A 123 -7.39 0.91 -6.31
C PHE A 123 -7.52 2.38 -5.95
N GLY A 124 -6.42 3.15 -6.07
CA GLY A 124 -6.49 4.52 -5.61
C GLY A 124 -5.37 5.46 -6.05
N SER A 125 -5.47 6.65 -5.49
CA SER A 125 -4.62 7.81 -5.76
C SER A 125 -3.30 7.75 -4.97
N SER A 126 -2.59 8.90 -4.92
CA SER A 126 -1.41 9.08 -4.06
C SER A 126 -1.70 8.88 -2.57
N PHE A 127 -2.93 9.08 -2.12
CA PHE A 127 -3.32 8.82 -0.73
C PHE A 127 -3.30 7.33 -0.40
N THR A 128 -3.84 6.52 -1.29
CA THR A 128 -3.76 5.06 -1.21
C THR A 128 -2.30 4.58 -1.29
N HIS A 129 -1.48 5.22 -2.12
CA HIS A 129 -0.05 4.94 -2.27
C HIS A 129 0.76 5.27 -1.01
N GLY A 130 0.28 6.21 -0.19
CA GLY A 130 0.95 6.62 1.04
C GLY A 130 1.74 7.92 0.92
N VAL A 131 1.30 8.86 0.06
CA VAL A 131 1.88 10.22 0.04
C VAL A 131 1.76 10.87 1.41
N SER A 132 2.81 11.54 1.86
CA SER A 132 2.87 12.26 3.14
C SER A 132 2.68 11.37 4.38
N THR A 133 2.80 10.06 4.27
CA THR A 133 2.85 9.17 5.43
C THR A 133 4.19 9.27 6.14
N SER A 134 4.20 9.06 7.45
CA SER A 134 5.42 9.15 8.26
C SER A 134 6.42 8.04 7.98
N ARG A 135 5.97 6.86 7.51
CA ARG A 135 6.75 5.68 7.17
C ARG A 135 5.93 4.69 6.34
N ALA A 136 6.55 3.67 5.75
CA ALA A 136 5.95 2.78 4.77
C ALA A 136 4.63 2.09 5.25
N GLY A 137 4.63 1.53 6.44
CA GLY A 137 3.46 0.84 7.00
C GLY A 137 2.31 1.75 7.46
N MET A 138 2.39 3.07 7.24
CA MET A 138 1.39 4.04 7.68
C MET A 138 0.49 4.55 6.56
N SER A 139 0.55 4.01 5.34
CA SER A 139 -0.53 4.23 4.39
C SER A 139 -1.84 3.67 4.97
N TYR A 140 -2.96 4.33 4.70
CA TYR A 140 -4.23 3.94 5.36
C TYR A 140 -4.67 2.50 5.05
N PRO A 141 -4.43 1.91 3.86
CA PRO A 141 -4.77 0.50 3.64
C PRO A 141 -3.98 -0.44 4.57
N MET A 142 -2.70 -0.10 4.83
CA MET A 142 -1.87 -0.92 5.71
C MET A 142 -2.29 -0.82 7.17
N GLN A 143 -2.71 0.36 7.63
CA GLN A 143 -3.26 0.55 8.97
C GLN A 143 -4.58 -0.22 9.14
N ILE A 144 -5.50 -0.11 8.20
CA ILE A 144 -6.77 -0.84 8.24
C ILE A 144 -6.49 -2.35 8.27
N GLY A 145 -5.60 -2.86 7.41
CA GLY A 145 -5.24 -4.27 7.38
C GLY A 145 -4.75 -4.77 8.75
N ARG A 146 -3.80 -4.08 9.39
CA ARG A 146 -3.31 -4.46 10.73
C ARG A 146 -4.40 -4.45 11.80
N ASN A 147 -5.31 -3.47 11.73
CA ASN A 147 -6.35 -3.30 12.73
C ASN A 147 -7.54 -4.26 12.56
N THR A 148 -7.78 -4.73 11.35
CA THR A 148 -8.96 -5.57 11.02
C THR A 148 -8.63 -7.02 10.72
N GLY A 149 -7.37 -7.34 10.44
CA GLY A 149 -6.96 -8.65 9.95
C GLY A 149 -7.31 -8.91 8.48
N LEU A 150 -7.78 -7.90 7.73
CA LEU A 150 -8.07 -8.00 6.30
C LEU A 150 -6.80 -7.83 5.46
N TYR A 151 -6.70 -8.61 4.37
CA TYR A 151 -5.61 -8.49 3.42
C TYR A 151 -5.88 -7.38 2.41
N PHE A 152 -5.31 -6.19 2.62
CA PHE A 152 -5.34 -5.12 1.63
C PHE A 152 -4.23 -5.30 0.59
N CYS A 153 -4.62 -5.51 -0.68
CA CYS A 153 -3.76 -5.49 -1.85
C CYS A 153 -3.92 -4.12 -2.53
N SER A 154 -2.91 -3.26 -2.41
CA SER A 154 -2.99 -1.87 -2.85
C SER A 154 -2.45 -1.70 -4.26
N ILE A 155 -3.29 -1.20 -5.16
CA ILE A 155 -2.97 -0.80 -6.53
C ILE A 155 -3.13 0.71 -6.61
N ALA A 156 -2.04 1.45 -6.41
CA ALA A 156 -2.11 2.89 -6.26
C ALA A 156 -1.25 3.62 -7.30
N CYS A 157 -1.84 4.61 -7.96
CA CYS A 157 -1.21 5.37 -9.03
C CYS A 157 -1.22 6.86 -8.71
N SER A 158 -0.16 7.36 -8.07
CA SER A 158 -0.01 8.79 -7.74
C SER A 158 -0.21 9.69 -8.95
N GLY A 159 -1.20 10.59 -8.89
CA GLY A 159 -1.56 11.51 -9.97
C GLY A 159 -2.26 10.87 -11.18
N ASN A 160 -2.31 9.54 -11.27
CA ASN A 160 -2.78 8.80 -12.43
C ASN A 160 -3.99 7.87 -12.19
N CYS A 161 -4.60 7.90 -11.03
CA CYS A 161 -5.85 7.21 -10.77
C CYS A 161 -7.02 8.02 -11.35
N LYS A 162 -7.29 7.88 -12.68
CA LYS A 162 -8.25 8.70 -13.43
C LYS A 162 -9.31 7.86 -14.17
N LEU A 163 -9.69 6.71 -13.61
CA LEU A 163 -10.70 5.81 -14.17
C LEU A 163 -10.39 5.36 -15.61
N GLN A 164 -9.12 5.11 -15.92
CA GLN A 164 -8.72 4.70 -17.27
C GLN A 164 -9.18 3.26 -17.56
N PRO A 165 -9.61 2.97 -18.81
CA PRO A 165 -10.14 1.65 -19.19
C PRO A 165 -9.17 0.48 -18.91
N TYR A 166 -7.87 0.67 -19.14
CA TYR A 166 -6.86 -0.39 -18.92
C TYR A 166 -6.74 -0.81 -17.45
N PHE A 167 -7.00 0.11 -16.49
CA PHE A 167 -7.08 -0.27 -15.10
C PHE A 167 -8.34 -1.10 -14.80
N ALA A 168 -9.48 -0.78 -15.42
CA ALA A 168 -10.68 -1.60 -15.27
C ALA A 168 -10.46 -3.02 -15.80
N ASP A 169 -9.79 -3.14 -16.95
CA ASP A 169 -9.46 -4.44 -17.55
C ASP A 169 -8.53 -5.24 -16.64
N TYR A 170 -7.48 -4.63 -16.08
CA TYR A 170 -6.55 -5.24 -15.14
C TYR A 170 -7.24 -5.67 -13.83
N LEU A 171 -8.03 -4.77 -13.22
CA LEU A 171 -8.76 -5.05 -12.00
C LEU A 171 -9.78 -6.19 -12.18
N GLY A 172 -10.45 -6.22 -13.33
CA GLY A 172 -11.38 -7.30 -13.70
C GLY A 172 -10.71 -8.68 -13.80
N ASP A 173 -9.39 -8.75 -13.94
CA ASP A 173 -8.65 -10.01 -13.98
C ASP A 173 -8.21 -10.52 -12.59
N VAL A 174 -8.38 -9.74 -11.53
CA VAL A 174 -8.11 -10.15 -10.14
C VAL A 174 -9.29 -10.97 -9.61
N LYS A 175 -9.34 -12.27 -9.93
CA LYS A 175 -10.48 -13.16 -9.66
C LYS A 175 -10.61 -13.58 -8.20
N ASP A 176 -9.56 -13.48 -7.41
CA ASP A 176 -9.47 -13.89 -6.01
C ASP A 176 -9.74 -12.74 -5.02
N ALA A 177 -10.27 -11.61 -5.49
CA ALA A 177 -10.67 -10.51 -4.63
C ALA A 177 -12.03 -10.77 -3.98
N ASP A 178 -12.10 -10.74 -2.65
CA ASP A 178 -13.35 -10.80 -1.88
C ASP A 178 -14.16 -9.50 -2.01
N ALA A 179 -13.49 -8.36 -2.17
CA ALA A 179 -14.09 -7.07 -2.49
C ALA A 179 -13.07 -6.13 -3.13
N MET A 180 -13.57 -5.08 -3.80
CA MET A 180 -12.74 -4.00 -4.33
C MET A 180 -13.16 -2.65 -3.76
N VAL A 181 -12.18 -1.84 -3.36
CA VAL A 181 -12.36 -0.49 -2.85
C VAL A 181 -11.71 0.50 -3.81
N PHE A 182 -12.39 1.59 -4.13
CA PHE A 182 -11.95 2.59 -5.09
C PHE A 182 -11.83 3.97 -4.44
N ASP A 183 -10.58 4.43 -4.18
CA ASP A 183 -10.22 5.83 -3.91
C ASP A 183 -9.92 6.51 -5.25
N ALA A 184 -10.92 6.57 -6.12
CA ALA A 184 -10.72 6.87 -7.54
C ALA A 184 -11.12 8.30 -7.96
N PHE A 185 -11.61 9.15 -7.02
CA PHE A 185 -12.13 10.48 -7.35
C PHE A 185 -11.15 11.63 -7.04
N SER A 186 -9.97 11.34 -6.51
CA SER A 186 -8.99 12.37 -6.17
C SER A 186 -8.28 12.98 -7.38
N ASN A 187 -7.96 12.18 -8.40
CA ASN A 187 -7.18 12.63 -9.56
C ASN A 187 -7.99 13.05 -10.78
N PRO A 188 -9.17 12.46 -11.11
CA PRO A 188 -9.97 12.94 -12.21
C PRO A 188 -10.64 14.28 -11.88
N ASP A 189 -10.96 15.07 -12.89
CA ASP A 189 -11.93 16.17 -12.78
C ASP A 189 -13.37 15.67 -12.93
N ALA A 190 -14.37 16.57 -12.76
CA ALA A 190 -15.77 16.21 -12.84
C ALA A 190 -16.16 15.63 -14.21
N LYS A 191 -15.60 16.19 -15.30
CA LYS A 191 -15.87 15.71 -16.66
C LYS A 191 -15.32 14.30 -16.88
N MET A 192 -14.11 14.01 -16.39
CA MET A 192 -13.55 12.66 -16.47
C MET A 192 -14.39 11.65 -15.68
N ILE A 193 -14.94 12.06 -14.52
CA ILE A 193 -15.83 11.20 -13.73
C ILE A 193 -17.10 10.91 -14.53
N GLU A 194 -17.73 11.93 -15.12
CA GLU A 194 -18.93 11.81 -15.96
C GLU A 194 -18.71 10.85 -17.14
N GLU A 195 -17.59 11.00 -17.85
CA GLU A 195 -17.31 10.24 -19.06
C GLU A 195 -16.85 8.79 -18.78
N ARG A 196 -16.24 8.53 -17.60
CA ARG A 196 -15.47 7.29 -17.40
C ARG A 196 -15.99 6.37 -16.32
N LEU A 197 -16.74 6.88 -15.31
CA LEU A 197 -17.09 6.07 -14.13
C LEU A 197 -17.96 4.88 -14.50
N ILE A 198 -19.08 5.08 -15.22
CA ILE A 198 -19.98 4.01 -15.63
C ILE A 198 -19.26 3.00 -16.53
N PRO A 199 -18.57 3.40 -17.63
CA PRO A 199 -17.81 2.46 -18.44
C PRO A 199 -16.72 1.70 -17.67
N PHE A 200 -16.09 2.32 -16.68
CA PHE A 200 -15.12 1.68 -15.80
C PHE A 200 -15.76 0.56 -14.95
N ILE A 201 -16.92 0.85 -14.35
CA ILE A 201 -17.68 -0.13 -13.55
C ILE A 201 -18.16 -1.28 -14.44
N GLU A 202 -18.74 -1.01 -15.59
CA GLU A 202 -19.23 -2.01 -16.55
C GLU A 202 -18.14 -2.98 -16.98
N ARG A 203 -16.92 -2.48 -17.29
CA ARG A 203 -15.78 -3.33 -17.66
C ARG A 203 -15.38 -4.28 -16.53
N ILE A 204 -15.36 -3.82 -15.28
CA ILE A 204 -15.07 -4.67 -14.12
C ILE A 204 -16.20 -5.68 -13.94
N ARG A 205 -17.46 -5.26 -13.99
CA ARG A 205 -18.65 -6.11 -13.83
C ARG A 205 -18.75 -7.19 -14.88
N ALA A 206 -18.33 -6.92 -16.12
CA ALA A 206 -18.29 -7.93 -17.18
C ALA A 206 -17.41 -9.14 -16.81
N LYS A 207 -16.37 -8.93 -16.02
CA LYS A 207 -15.43 -9.97 -15.58
C LYS A 207 -15.68 -10.46 -14.14
N LEU A 208 -16.24 -9.61 -13.28
CA LEU A 208 -16.50 -9.84 -11.85
C LEU A 208 -17.94 -9.44 -11.50
N PRO A 209 -18.94 -10.23 -11.91
CA PRO A 209 -20.36 -9.84 -11.79
C PRO A 209 -20.85 -9.72 -10.35
N SER A 210 -20.28 -10.48 -9.41
CA SER A 210 -20.74 -10.55 -8.02
C SER A 210 -19.80 -9.95 -6.98
N THR A 211 -18.54 -9.62 -7.34
CA THR A 211 -17.59 -9.04 -6.41
C THR A 211 -18.08 -7.67 -5.92
N PRO A 212 -18.16 -7.40 -4.61
CA PRO A 212 -18.52 -6.09 -4.10
C PRO A 212 -17.57 -5.00 -4.57
N LEU A 213 -18.09 -3.91 -5.14
CA LEU A 213 -17.35 -2.72 -5.54
C LEU A 213 -17.76 -1.55 -4.63
N ILE A 214 -16.81 -1.00 -3.89
CA ILE A 214 -17.04 0.04 -2.89
C ILE A 214 -16.29 1.30 -3.34
N PHE A 215 -17.01 2.35 -3.70
CA PHE A 215 -16.44 3.63 -4.06
C PHE A 215 -16.42 4.57 -2.87
N VAL A 216 -15.24 5.07 -2.50
CA VAL A 216 -15.08 6.06 -1.44
C VAL A 216 -15.10 7.47 -2.02
N GLN A 217 -15.70 8.41 -1.30
CA GLN A 217 -15.68 9.83 -1.68
C GLN A 217 -14.26 10.38 -1.67
N THR A 218 -14.04 11.50 -2.39
CA THR A 218 -12.75 12.18 -2.32
C THR A 218 -12.49 12.61 -0.86
N ILE A 219 -11.22 12.59 -0.46
CA ILE A 219 -10.85 13.11 0.84
C ILE A 219 -11.17 14.61 0.95
N TYR A 220 -11.46 15.04 2.15
CA TYR A 220 -11.57 16.47 2.43
C TYR A 220 -10.19 17.15 2.27
N ARG A 221 -10.16 18.26 1.55
CA ARG A 221 -8.97 19.08 1.37
C ARG A 221 -9.12 20.38 2.13
N GLU A 222 -8.37 20.56 3.18
CA GLU A 222 -8.45 21.73 4.07
C GLU A 222 -8.17 23.06 3.37
N SER A 223 -7.38 23.04 2.29
CA SER A 223 -7.18 24.23 1.44
C SER A 223 -8.51 24.83 0.96
N GLY A 224 -9.54 24.00 0.73
CA GLY A 224 -10.88 24.45 0.38
C GLY A 224 -11.60 25.27 1.48
N ASN A 225 -11.10 25.33 2.72
CA ASN A 225 -11.64 26.22 3.74
C ASN A 225 -11.49 27.70 3.35
N PHE A 226 -10.39 28.04 2.64
CA PHE A 226 -10.04 29.42 2.33
C PHE A 226 -9.92 29.66 0.82
N ASP A 227 -9.51 28.66 0.03
CA ASP A 227 -9.47 28.72 -1.43
C ASP A 227 -10.80 28.27 -2.02
N LEU A 228 -11.66 29.26 -2.36
CA LEU A 228 -13.00 29.02 -2.90
C LEU A 228 -12.97 28.31 -4.26
N ARG A 229 -11.91 28.50 -5.07
CA ARG A 229 -11.75 27.83 -6.36
C ARG A 229 -11.45 26.34 -6.15
N SER A 230 -10.51 26.04 -5.26
CA SER A 230 -10.21 24.63 -4.90
C SER A 230 -11.43 23.94 -4.29
N ARG A 231 -12.18 24.62 -3.43
CA ARG A 231 -13.45 24.12 -2.87
C ARG A 231 -14.42 23.73 -3.98
N LYS A 232 -14.68 24.65 -4.91
CA LYS A 232 -15.63 24.43 -6.00
C LYS A 232 -15.23 23.22 -6.88
N ILE A 233 -13.96 23.07 -7.18
CA ILE A 233 -13.45 21.92 -7.93
C ILE A 233 -13.76 20.58 -7.22
N GLU A 234 -13.49 20.50 -5.92
CA GLU A 234 -13.74 19.27 -5.15
C GLU A 234 -15.24 19.00 -4.92
N GLU A 235 -16.07 20.06 -4.80
CA GLU A 235 -17.53 19.94 -4.75
C GLU A 235 -18.09 19.41 -6.07
N ASP A 236 -17.64 19.95 -7.22
CA ASP A 236 -18.08 19.49 -8.55
C ASP A 236 -17.74 18.00 -8.80
N LYS A 237 -16.55 17.58 -8.42
CA LYS A 237 -16.17 16.15 -8.49
C LYS A 237 -17.09 15.27 -7.64
N ARG A 238 -17.32 15.67 -6.40
CA ARG A 238 -18.14 14.94 -5.44
C ARG A 238 -19.60 14.82 -5.89
N ASP A 239 -20.15 15.91 -6.42
CA ASP A 239 -21.53 15.95 -6.90
C ASP A 239 -21.68 15.14 -8.20
N MET A 240 -20.68 15.17 -9.09
CA MET A 240 -20.64 14.33 -10.28
C MET A 240 -20.54 12.84 -9.89
N ALA A 241 -19.64 12.48 -9.00
CA ALA A 241 -19.50 11.11 -8.54
C ALA A 241 -20.81 10.58 -7.92
N ARG A 242 -21.50 11.38 -7.11
CA ARG A 242 -22.81 11.01 -6.53
C ARG A 242 -23.87 10.77 -7.59
N ARG A 243 -23.95 11.64 -8.60
CA ARG A 243 -24.91 11.47 -9.72
C ARG A 243 -24.65 10.17 -10.46
N GLN A 244 -23.41 9.97 -10.91
CA GLN A 244 -23.03 8.78 -11.66
C GLN A 244 -23.19 7.48 -10.86
N MET A 245 -22.88 7.49 -9.56
CA MET A 245 -23.09 6.33 -8.67
C MET A 245 -24.57 6.03 -8.40
N ALA A 246 -25.47 6.97 -8.57
CA ALA A 246 -26.91 6.73 -8.46
C ALA A 246 -27.51 6.14 -9.76
N GLU A 247 -26.79 6.23 -10.87
CA GLU A 247 -27.17 5.67 -12.18
C GLU A 247 -26.56 4.26 -12.40
N ALA A 248 -25.45 3.94 -11.72
CA ALA A 248 -24.70 2.68 -11.84
C ALA A 248 -25.31 1.56 -10.98
#